data_8f0dea1ee9047a84f26638e85b6eb5a5
#
_entry.id   8f0dea1ee9047a84f26638e85b6eb5a5
#
_cell.length_a   1.000
_cell.length_b   1.000
_cell.length_c   1.000
_cell.angle_alpha   90.00
_cell.angle_beta   90.00
_cell.angle_gamma   90.00
#
_symmetry.space_group_name_H-M   'P 1'
#
loop_
_entity.id
_entity.type
_entity.pdbx_description
1 polymer ?
#
loop_
_entity_poly.entity_id
_entity_poly.type
_entity_poly.pdbx_seq_one_letter_code
_entity_poly.pdbx_strand_id
1 'polypeptide(L)'
;ENRIAPAICYELSNSEHADYARQMNATAYMASVLNSINGVDADIEKLSRIASTNGMTTFMSNYIGESGGYECAGKSSVWNSKGELMAQLDDRTEGILFYDSKTEAIDMIKVEEQY
;
A
#
# COMPACT_ATOMS: atom_id res chain seq x y z
N GLU A 1 0.19 3.82 -20.58
CA GLU A 1 -1.16 3.69 -20.02
C GLU A 1 -1.11 2.93 -18.70
N ASN A 2 -1.73 3.48 -17.66
CA ASN A 2 -1.75 2.84 -16.35
C ASN A 2 -2.96 1.92 -16.19
N ARG A 3 -2.70 0.73 -15.68
CA ARG A 3 -3.74 -0.23 -15.32
C ARG A 3 -3.57 -0.57 -13.85
N ILE A 4 -4.59 -0.30 -13.05
CA ILE A 4 -4.54 -0.44 -11.60
C ILE A 4 -5.34 -1.67 -11.18
N ALA A 5 -4.72 -2.52 -10.40
CA ALA A 5 -5.39 -3.68 -9.80
C ALA A 5 -5.57 -3.43 -8.31
N PRO A 6 -6.79 -3.25 -7.83
CA PRO A 6 -7.03 -3.13 -6.39
C PRO A 6 -7.03 -4.49 -5.70
N ALA A 7 -6.54 -4.53 -4.48
CA ALA A 7 -6.62 -5.69 -3.61
C ALA A 7 -7.23 -5.26 -2.28
N ILE A 8 -8.15 -6.04 -1.74
CA ILE A 8 -8.82 -5.72 -0.49
C ILE A 8 -8.44 -6.76 0.55
N CYS A 9 -7.79 -6.30 1.60
CA CYS A 9 -7.49 -7.06 2.82
C CYS A 9 -7.09 -8.52 2.59
N TYR A 10 -8.09 -9.37 2.62
CA TYR A 10 -7.93 -10.82 2.56
C TYR A 10 -7.31 -11.29 1.23
N GLU A 11 -7.52 -10.56 0.15
CA GLU A 11 -6.97 -10.91 -1.16
C GLU A 11 -5.44 -10.88 -1.16
N LEU A 12 -4.85 -10.06 -0.28
CA LEU A 12 -3.40 -9.95 -0.16
C LEU A 12 -2.78 -11.25 0.38
N SER A 13 -3.54 -12.08 1.08
CA SER A 13 -3.05 -13.36 1.58
C SER A 13 -3.01 -14.45 0.49
N ASN A 14 -3.66 -14.21 -0.65
CA ASN A 14 -3.61 -15.11 -1.79
C ASN A 14 -2.46 -14.71 -2.71
N SER A 15 -1.38 -15.49 -2.71
CA SER A 15 -0.17 -15.19 -3.48
C SER A 15 -0.42 -15.10 -4.99
N GLU A 16 -1.46 -15.75 -5.51
CA GLU A 16 -1.78 -15.72 -6.93
C GLU A 16 -2.48 -14.44 -7.37
N HIS A 17 -3.06 -13.68 -6.43
CA HIS A 17 -3.81 -12.47 -6.76
C HIS A 17 -2.94 -11.45 -7.50
N ALA A 18 -1.74 -11.20 -6.99
CA ALA A 18 -0.79 -10.29 -7.64
C ALA A 18 -0.29 -10.83 -8.98
N ASP A 19 -0.10 -12.15 -9.08
CA ASP A 19 0.33 -12.78 -10.33
C ASP A 19 -0.73 -12.63 -11.43
N TYR A 20 -1.99 -12.79 -11.09
CA TYR A 20 -3.09 -12.53 -12.03
C TYR A 20 -3.14 -11.07 -12.46
N ALA A 21 -2.92 -10.14 -11.53
CA ALA A 21 -2.88 -8.72 -11.88
C ALA A 21 -1.78 -8.45 -12.91
N ARG A 22 -0.61 -9.02 -12.72
CA ARG A 22 0.50 -8.91 -13.67
C ARG A 22 0.13 -9.50 -15.03
N GLN A 23 -0.50 -10.66 -15.06
CA GLN A 23 -0.93 -11.31 -16.30
C GLN A 23 -1.93 -10.46 -17.07
N MET A 24 -2.70 -9.64 -16.37
CA MET A 24 -3.65 -8.71 -16.97
C MET A 24 -3.01 -7.34 -17.28
N ASN A 25 -1.69 -7.28 -17.23
CA ASN A 25 -0.89 -6.10 -17.55
C ASN A 25 -1.12 -4.93 -16.58
N ALA A 26 -1.36 -5.21 -15.32
CA ALA A 26 -1.43 -4.17 -14.31
C ALA A 26 -0.05 -3.50 -14.13
N THR A 27 -0.05 -2.19 -13.99
CA THR A 27 1.16 -1.41 -13.75
C THR A 27 1.26 -0.96 -12.29
N ALA A 28 0.13 -1.00 -11.58
CA ALA A 28 0.06 -0.66 -10.16
C ALA A 28 -0.87 -1.64 -9.44
N TYR A 29 -0.48 -1.97 -8.21
CA TYR A 29 -1.24 -2.86 -7.33
C TYR A 29 -1.55 -2.09 -6.05
N MET A 30 -2.81 -1.85 -5.77
CA MET A 30 -3.22 -1.00 -4.66
C MET A 30 -3.97 -1.82 -3.62
N ALA A 31 -3.34 -2.05 -2.48
CA ALA A 31 -3.89 -2.84 -1.40
C ALA A 31 -4.53 -1.94 -0.34
N SER A 32 -5.79 -2.21 -0.04
CA SER A 32 -6.52 -1.58 1.05
C SER A 32 -6.64 -2.61 2.18
N VAL A 33 -6.05 -2.31 3.32
CA VAL A 33 -5.93 -3.26 4.43
C VAL A 33 -6.39 -2.64 5.75
N LEU A 34 -6.66 -3.52 6.71
CA LEU A 34 -7.00 -3.15 8.07
C LEU A 34 -6.08 -3.93 9.00
N ASN A 35 -4.85 -3.47 9.12
CA ASN A 35 -3.80 -4.17 9.84
C ASN A 35 -3.45 -3.53 11.16
N SER A 36 -3.34 -4.38 12.18
CA SER A 36 -2.90 -3.99 13.50
C SER A 36 -1.38 -3.75 13.54
N ILE A 37 -0.93 -3.19 14.65
CA ILE A 37 0.49 -3.00 14.94
C ILE A 37 1.26 -4.31 14.80
N ASN A 38 0.64 -5.43 15.17
CA ASN A 38 1.29 -6.74 15.13
C ASN A 38 1.32 -7.38 13.74
N GLY A 39 0.46 -6.94 12.82
CA GLY A 39 0.33 -7.56 11.51
C GLY A 39 0.87 -6.76 10.34
N VAL A 40 1.07 -5.46 10.53
CA VAL A 40 1.40 -4.54 9.44
C VAL A 40 2.75 -4.84 8.79
N ASP A 41 3.74 -5.26 9.56
CA ASP A 41 5.08 -5.48 9.03
C ASP A 41 5.12 -6.63 8.02
N ALA A 42 4.31 -7.65 8.23
CA ALA A 42 4.21 -8.77 7.28
C ALA A 42 3.66 -8.31 5.93
N ASP A 43 2.68 -7.43 5.92
CA ASP A 43 2.11 -6.92 4.67
C ASP A 43 3.02 -5.91 4.00
N ILE A 44 3.76 -5.11 4.77
CA ILE A 44 4.79 -4.21 4.23
C ILE A 44 5.83 -5.03 3.46
N GLU A 45 6.34 -6.09 4.05
CA GLU A 45 7.31 -6.98 3.39
C GLU A 45 6.71 -7.65 2.16
N LYS A 46 5.48 -8.13 2.26
CA LYS A 46 4.78 -8.78 1.16
C LYS A 46 4.60 -7.85 -0.04
N LEU A 47 4.17 -6.61 0.19
CA LEU A 47 3.96 -5.64 -0.88
C LEU A 47 5.26 -5.21 -1.55
N SER A 48 6.34 -5.07 -0.79
CA SER A 48 7.66 -4.84 -1.35
C SER A 48 8.06 -5.98 -2.30
N ARG A 49 7.82 -7.21 -1.88
CA ARG A 49 8.14 -8.40 -2.67
C ARG A 49 7.26 -8.53 -3.92
N ILE A 50 5.97 -8.21 -3.80
CA ILE A 50 5.06 -8.19 -4.95
C ILE A 50 5.55 -7.19 -5.99
N ALA A 51 5.97 -6.00 -5.54
CA ALA A 51 6.49 -4.97 -6.44
C ALA A 51 7.71 -5.48 -7.22
N SER A 52 8.70 -6.00 -6.53
CA SER A 52 9.94 -6.45 -7.18
C SER A 52 9.73 -7.68 -8.05
N THR A 53 8.91 -8.63 -7.61
CA THR A 53 8.67 -9.87 -8.35
C THR A 53 7.87 -9.62 -9.62
N ASN A 54 6.91 -8.71 -9.57
CA ASN A 54 5.98 -8.48 -10.68
C ASN A 54 6.28 -7.22 -11.50
N GLY A 55 7.25 -6.42 -11.07
CA GLY A 55 7.58 -5.18 -11.76
C GLY A 55 6.46 -4.15 -11.72
N MET A 56 5.69 -4.12 -10.64
CA MET A 56 4.58 -3.20 -10.46
C MET A 56 4.86 -2.24 -9.31
N THR A 57 4.38 -1.00 -9.44
CA THR A 57 4.30 -0.10 -8.29
C THR A 57 3.23 -0.62 -7.34
N THR A 58 3.54 -0.75 -6.05
CA THR A 58 2.55 -1.21 -5.06
C THR A 58 2.26 -0.12 -4.04
N PHE A 59 1.01 -0.09 -3.60
CA PHE A 59 0.52 0.85 -2.60
C PHE A 59 -0.19 0.09 -1.49
N MET A 60 -0.02 0.57 -0.27
CA MET A 60 -0.81 0.09 0.87
C MET A 60 -1.55 1.27 1.49
N SER A 61 -2.86 1.11 1.64
CA SER A 61 -3.70 2.03 2.40
C SER A 61 -4.17 1.31 3.66
N ASN A 62 -3.77 1.79 4.82
CA ASN A 62 -4.12 1.18 6.10
C ASN A 62 -4.77 2.22 7.03
N TYR A 63 -5.72 1.76 7.81
CA TYR A 63 -6.43 2.59 8.78
C TYR A 63 -5.53 2.97 9.95
N ILE A 64 -5.82 4.10 10.57
CA ILE A 64 -5.14 4.55 11.78
C ILE A 64 -6.16 4.57 12.92
N GLY A 65 -5.76 4.03 14.06
CA GLY A 65 -6.58 4.02 15.26
C GLY A 65 -7.33 2.72 15.46
N GLU A 66 -8.29 2.74 16.39
CA GLU A 66 -9.01 1.55 16.77
C GLU A 66 -10.13 1.23 15.77
N SER A 67 -10.21 -0.04 15.37
CA SER A 67 -11.28 -0.54 14.53
C SER A 67 -11.51 -2.01 14.83
N GLY A 68 -12.75 -2.37 15.15
CA GLY A 68 -13.12 -3.77 15.38
C GLY A 68 -12.34 -4.46 16.48
N GLY A 69 -11.89 -3.73 17.49
CA GLY A 69 -11.11 -4.28 18.60
C GLY A 69 -9.60 -4.31 18.34
N TYR A 70 -9.16 -3.80 17.19
CA TYR A 70 -7.75 -3.75 16.84
C TYR A 70 -7.23 -2.32 16.78
N GLU A 71 -6.02 -2.12 17.25
CA GLU A 71 -5.28 -0.88 17.04
C GLU A 71 -4.60 -0.97 15.68
N CYS A 72 -5.10 -0.22 14.71
CA CYS A 72 -4.55 -0.24 13.36
C CYS A 72 -3.31 0.65 13.25
N ALA A 73 -2.32 0.15 12.52
CA ALA A 73 -0.97 0.71 12.57
C ALA A 73 -0.71 1.85 11.60
N GLY A 74 -1.63 2.14 10.69
CA GLY A 74 -1.37 3.14 9.66
C GLY A 74 -0.24 2.71 8.74
N LYS A 75 0.79 3.55 8.62
CA LYS A 75 1.98 3.31 7.81
C LYS A 75 1.66 3.08 6.33
N SER A 76 0.62 3.72 5.81
CA SER A 76 0.30 3.66 4.39
C SER A 76 1.53 4.02 3.57
N SER A 77 1.82 3.24 2.54
CA SER A 77 3.13 3.24 1.90
C SER A 77 3.04 3.05 0.40
N VAL A 78 4.13 3.38 -0.29
CA VAL A 78 4.28 3.08 -1.71
C VAL A 78 5.68 2.51 -1.98
N TRP A 79 5.73 1.49 -2.82
CA TRP A 79 6.98 0.87 -3.30
C TRP A 79 7.04 1.00 -4.82
N ASN A 80 8.22 1.27 -5.34
CA ASN A 80 8.41 1.30 -6.79
C ASN A 80 8.47 -0.12 -7.37
N SER A 81 8.57 -0.23 -8.68
CA SER A 81 8.58 -1.52 -9.38
C SER A 81 9.80 -2.40 -9.07
N LYS A 82 10.77 -1.88 -8.33
CA LYS A 82 11.93 -2.64 -7.86
C LYS A 82 11.76 -3.11 -6.42
N GLY A 83 10.67 -2.75 -5.76
CA GLY A 83 10.40 -3.11 -4.38
C GLY A 83 11.00 -2.14 -3.36
N GLU A 84 11.51 -1.01 -3.81
CA GLU A 84 12.08 0.00 -2.91
C GLU A 84 10.97 0.84 -2.28
N LEU A 85 11.03 1.05 -0.97
CA LEU A 85 10.08 1.90 -0.27
C LEU A 85 10.33 3.35 -0.66
N MET A 86 9.35 3.95 -1.31
CA MET A 86 9.47 5.32 -1.80
C MET A 86 8.94 6.34 -0.79
N ALA A 87 7.86 6.00 -0.09
CA ALA A 87 7.29 6.86 0.94
C ALA A 87 6.43 6.06 1.89
N GLN A 88 6.33 6.54 3.12
CA GLN A 88 5.50 5.92 4.15
C GLN A 88 4.94 7.00 5.07
N LEU A 89 3.63 6.98 5.27
CA LEU A 89 2.98 7.82 6.26
C LEU A 89 3.24 7.26 7.66
N ASP A 90 3.06 8.08 8.68
CA ASP A 90 3.27 7.64 10.06
C ASP A 90 2.09 6.79 10.57
N ASP A 91 2.19 6.36 11.81
CA ASP A 91 1.20 5.49 12.45
C ASP A 91 0.17 6.24 13.31
N ARG A 92 0.17 7.58 13.28
CA ARG A 92 -0.63 8.39 14.20
C ARG A 92 -1.49 9.45 13.53
N THR A 93 -1.07 9.94 12.38
CA THR A 93 -1.68 11.09 11.72
C THR A 93 -2.31 10.68 10.41
N GLU A 94 -3.56 11.06 10.21
CA GLU A 94 -4.19 10.86 8.91
C GLU A 94 -3.46 11.68 7.86
N GLY A 95 -3.27 11.10 6.69
CA GLY A 95 -2.56 11.78 5.62
C GLY A 95 -2.92 11.24 4.26
N ILE A 96 -2.49 11.97 3.26
CA ILE A 96 -2.62 11.57 1.87
C ILE A 96 -1.23 11.51 1.26
N LEU A 97 -0.95 10.39 0.61
CA LEU A 97 0.32 10.16 -0.06
C LEU A 97 0.07 10.16 -1.56
N PHE A 98 0.83 10.98 -2.28
CA PHE A 98 0.79 11.06 -3.73
C PHE A 98 2.09 10.51 -4.30
N TYR A 99 2.00 9.73 -5.35
CA TYR A 99 3.18 9.18 -6.01
C TYR A 99 2.98 9.20 -7.53
N ASP A 100 3.93 9.80 -8.23
CA ASP A 100 3.96 9.78 -9.69
C ASP A 100 4.90 8.67 -10.14
N SER A 101 4.36 7.62 -10.75
CA SER A 101 5.13 6.45 -11.14
C SER A 101 6.11 6.71 -12.28
N LYS A 102 5.94 7.79 -13.03
CA LYS A 102 6.85 8.15 -14.12
C LYS A 102 8.07 8.89 -13.63
N THR A 103 7.85 9.87 -12.74
CA THR A 103 8.93 10.73 -12.23
C THR A 103 9.46 10.26 -10.88
N GLU A 104 8.74 9.36 -10.22
CA GLU A 104 8.96 8.94 -8.84
C GLU A 104 8.83 10.10 -7.83
N ALA A 105 8.17 11.17 -8.22
CA ALA A 105 7.92 12.31 -7.34
C ALA A 105 6.89 11.94 -6.27
N ILE A 106 7.14 12.38 -5.06
CA ILE A 106 6.34 12.08 -3.88
C ILE A 106 5.85 13.38 -3.26
N ASP A 107 4.59 13.35 -2.83
CA ASP A 107 4.02 14.42 -2.03
C ASP A 107 3.20 13.80 -0.90
N MET A 108 3.30 14.39 0.29
CA MET A 108 2.57 13.90 1.46
C MET A 108 1.92 15.07 2.15
N ILE A 109 0.63 14.94 2.44
CA ILE A 109 -0.17 15.97 3.09
C ILE A 109 -0.78 15.39 4.34
N LYS A 110 -0.61 16.05 5.49
CA LYS A 110 -1.30 15.68 6.71
C LYS A 110 -2.70 16.25 6.67
N VAL A 111 -3.67 15.42 7.05
CA VAL A 111 -5.06 15.85 7.14
C VAL A 111 -5.30 16.34 8.57
N GLU A 112 -5.62 17.61 8.71
CA GLU A 112 -5.95 18.19 10.02
C GLU A 112 -7.46 18.12 10.23
N GLU A 113 -7.85 17.66 11.40
CA GLU A 113 -9.27 17.67 11.79
C GLU A 113 -9.73 19.10 12.04
N GLN A 114 -10.87 19.44 11.44
CA GLN A 114 -11.45 20.77 11.58
C GLN A 114 -12.90 20.70 12.04
N TYR A 115 -13.20 19.72 12.86
CA TYR A 115 -14.54 19.52 13.38
C TYR A 115 -14.78 20.34 14.63
#